data_009d33577b3d1f04f68d3c52169634ed
#
_entry.id   009d33577b3d1f04f68d3c52169634ed
#
_cell.length_a   1.000
_cell.length_b   1.000
_cell.length_c   1.000
_cell.angle_alpha   90.00
_cell.angle_beta   90.00
_cell.angle_gamma   90.00
#
_symmetry.space_group_name_H-M   'P 1'
#
loop_
_entity.id
_entity.type
_entity.pdbx_description
1 polymer ?
#
loop_
_entity_poly.entity_id
_entity_poly.type
_entity_poly.pdbx_seq_one_letter_code
_entity_poly.pdbx_strand_id
1 'polypeptide(L)'
;MTIDLKKYVEFVDNTTSNPSKNYSDFVYRLTDLEAQEFPTERLLTAAVGMSAEAGEFTEIIKKIVFQGKPVNEENLFHLKRELGDIMWYVSQACLGLDISLEEVIQMNFEKLSARYPEGAFSIERSENRKEGDL
;
A
#
# COMPACT_ATOMS: atom_id res chain seq x y z
N MET A 1 -9.91 -30.34 15.68
CA MET A 1 -8.56 -29.83 16.01
C MET A 1 -8.77 -28.61 16.92
N THR A 2 -8.26 -28.66 18.16
CA THR A 2 -8.40 -27.52 19.09
C THR A 2 -7.17 -26.64 18.94
N ILE A 3 -7.37 -25.36 18.64
CA ILE A 3 -6.28 -24.39 18.53
C ILE A 3 -5.80 -24.04 19.93
N ASP A 4 -4.52 -24.19 20.21
CA ASP A 4 -3.87 -23.70 21.41
C ASP A 4 -3.46 -22.23 21.20
N LEU A 5 -4.31 -21.33 21.68
CA LEU A 5 -4.12 -19.88 21.51
C LEU A 5 -2.83 -19.38 22.17
N LYS A 6 -2.38 -20.00 23.26
CA LYS A 6 -1.15 -19.62 23.93
C LYS A 6 0.07 -19.91 23.05
N LYS A 7 0.13 -21.10 22.47
CA LYS A 7 1.19 -21.46 21.52
C LYS A 7 1.17 -20.59 20.28
N TYR A 8 -0.02 -20.21 19.79
CA TYR A 8 -0.14 -19.31 18.67
C TYR A 8 0.44 -17.92 18.96
N VAL A 9 0.12 -17.34 20.13
CA VAL A 9 0.67 -16.04 20.54
C VAL A 9 2.19 -16.09 20.74
N GLU A 10 2.70 -17.17 21.35
CA GLU A 10 4.14 -17.40 21.47
C GLU A 10 4.83 -17.51 20.09
N PHE A 11 4.21 -18.20 19.15
CA PHE A 11 4.69 -18.29 17.76
C PHE A 11 4.72 -16.93 17.09
N VAL A 12 3.66 -16.11 17.21
CA VAL A 12 3.61 -14.75 16.66
C VAL A 12 4.74 -13.89 17.23
N ASP A 13 4.95 -13.91 18.56
CA ASP A 13 6.04 -13.16 19.18
C ASP A 13 7.42 -13.62 18.69
N ASN A 14 7.64 -14.93 18.61
CA ASN A 14 8.92 -15.50 18.17
C ASN A 14 9.23 -15.22 16.69
N THR A 15 8.21 -15.09 15.85
CA THR A 15 8.35 -14.79 14.42
C THR A 15 8.35 -13.29 14.11
N THR A 16 8.03 -12.45 15.07
CA THR A 16 8.11 -10.98 14.93
C THR A 16 9.56 -10.52 15.04
N SER A 17 9.99 -9.66 14.11
CA SER A 17 11.35 -9.10 14.10
C SER A 17 11.62 -8.24 15.34
N ASN A 18 12.88 -8.18 15.77
CA ASN A 18 13.25 -7.36 16.93
C ASN A 18 12.92 -5.87 16.77
N PRO A 19 13.17 -5.21 15.61
CA PRO A 19 12.78 -3.82 15.44
C PRO A 19 11.27 -3.56 15.57
N SER A 20 10.43 -4.58 15.39
CA SER A 20 8.98 -4.44 15.54
C SER A 20 8.49 -4.53 17.00
N LYS A 21 9.34 -4.96 17.94
CA LYS A 21 8.96 -5.18 19.34
C LYS A 21 9.95 -4.62 20.38
N ASN A 22 11.09 -4.12 19.96
CA ASN A 22 12.11 -3.55 20.83
C ASN A 22 12.49 -2.15 20.36
N TYR A 23 12.36 -1.18 21.24
CA TYR A 23 12.63 0.23 20.92
C TYR A 23 14.09 0.47 20.51
N SER A 24 15.05 -0.11 21.23
CA SER A 24 16.47 0.09 20.92
C SER A 24 16.86 -0.49 19.56
N ASP A 25 16.34 -1.68 19.24
CA ASP A 25 16.57 -2.32 17.94
C ASP A 25 15.87 -1.53 16.80
N PHE A 26 14.70 -0.96 17.08
CA PHE A 26 14.00 -0.09 16.13
C PHE A 26 14.81 1.18 15.82
N VAL A 27 15.30 1.88 16.88
CA VAL A 27 16.15 3.08 16.70
C VAL A 27 17.45 2.74 15.97
N TYR A 28 18.10 1.63 16.34
CA TYR A 28 19.30 1.15 15.65
C TYR A 28 19.04 0.92 14.16
N ARG A 29 17.90 0.28 13.81
CA ARG A 29 17.52 0.06 12.41
C ARG A 29 17.27 1.36 11.66
N LEU A 30 16.65 2.36 12.29
CA LEU A 30 16.47 3.68 11.68
C LEU A 30 17.80 4.37 11.39
N THR A 31 18.75 4.31 12.33
CA THR A 31 20.11 4.85 12.13
C THR A 31 20.86 4.13 11.01
N ASP A 32 20.72 2.80 10.92
CA ASP A 32 21.31 2.01 9.85
C ASP A 32 20.71 2.36 8.47
N LEU A 33 19.41 2.63 8.40
CA LEU A 33 18.74 3.08 7.17
C LEU A 33 19.16 4.51 6.78
N GLU A 34 19.31 5.41 7.76
CA GLU A 34 19.82 6.77 7.54
C GLU A 34 21.25 6.72 6.97
N ALA A 35 22.12 5.86 7.50
CA ALA A 35 23.48 5.66 6.99
C ALA A 35 23.52 5.09 5.55
N GLN A 36 22.45 4.46 5.10
CA GLN A 36 22.24 3.99 3.73
C GLN A 36 21.52 5.01 2.85
N GLU A 37 21.30 6.23 3.34
CA GLU A 37 20.56 7.30 2.66
C GLU A 37 19.13 6.89 2.25
N PHE A 38 18.53 5.91 2.97
CA PHE A 38 17.17 5.47 2.72
C PHE A 38 16.16 6.45 3.34
N PRO A 39 15.24 7.05 2.58
CA PRO A 39 14.35 8.12 3.05
C PRO A 39 13.18 7.57 3.88
N THR A 40 13.51 6.95 5.01
CA THR A 40 12.58 6.19 5.87
C THR A 40 11.39 7.00 6.31
N GLU A 41 11.61 8.22 6.80
CA GLU A 41 10.55 9.09 7.33
C GLU A 41 9.51 9.45 6.27
N ARG A 42 9.96 9.76 5.06
CA ARG A 42 9.06 10.12 3.95
C ARG A 42 8.31 8.91 3.41
N LEU A 43 9.01 7.79 3.23
CA LEU A 43 8.39 6.56 2.74
C LEU A 43 7.43 5.96 3.78
N LEU A 44 7.76 6.02 5.07
CA LEU A 44 6.86 5.59 6.14
C LEU A 44 5.60 6.47 6.19
N THR A 45 5.76 7.79 6.09
CA THR A 45 4.63 8.72 5.99
C THR A 45 3.74 8.38 4.81
N ALA A 46 4.32 8.16 3.64
CA ALA A 46 3.59 7.78 2.43
C ALA A 46 2.84 6.45 2.61
N ALA A 47 3.51 5.41 3.11
CA ALA A 47 2.93 4.08 3.27
C ALA A 47 1.74 4.08 4.25
N VAL A 48 1.91 4.72 5.41
CA VAL A 48 0.84 4.81 6.42
C VAL A 48 -0.32 5.64 5.90
N GLY A 49 -0.03 6.80 5.30
CA GLY A 49 -1.06 7.70 4.79
C GLY A 49 -1.84 7.08 3.62
N MET A 50 -1.20 6.51 2.61
CA MET A 50 -1.91 5.81 1.52
C MET A 50 -2.86 4.73 2.06
N SER A 51 -2.46 3.99 3.08
CA SER A 51 -3.30 2.95 3.69
C SER A 51 -4.50 3.54 4.43
N ALA A 52 -4.32 4.67 5.12
CA ALA A 52 -5.39 5.36 5.83
C ALA A 52 -6.45 5.90 4.85
N GLU A 53 -6.03 6.68 3.84
CA GLU A 53 -6.95 7.29 2.86
C GLU A 53 -7.63 6.24 1.97
N ALA A 54 -6.93 5.16 1.60
CA ALA A 54 -7.56 4.03 0.92
C ALA A 54 -8.63 3.36 1.81
N GLY A 55 -8.43 3.34 3.12
CA GLY A 55 -9.42 2.89 4.11
C GLY A 55 -10.64 3.81 4.14
N GLU A 56 -10.47 5.13 4.11
CA GLU A 56 -11.57 6.10 4.08
C GLU A 56 -12.38 6.01 2.78
N PHE A 57 -11.70 5.90 1.64
CA PHE A 57 -12.35 5.62 0.37
C PHE A 57 -13.19 4.33 0.43
N THR A 58 -12.61 3.25 0.96
CA THR A 58 -13.28 1.95 1.10
C THR A 58 -14.48 2.03 2.05
N GLU A 59 -14.39 2.80 3.13
CA GLU A 59 -15.47 3.00 4.09
C GLU A 59 -16.69 3.68 3.44
N ILE A 60 -16.48 4.67 2.57
CA ILE A 60 -17.56 5.32 1.82
C ILE A 60 -18.23 4.31 0.88
N ILE A 61 -17.46 3.55 0.10
CA ILE A 61 -17.96 2.51 -0.80
C ILE A 61 -18.75 1.45 -0.03
N LYS A 62 -18.19 0.96 1.07
CA LYS A 62 -18.87 -0.02 1.96
C LYS A 62 -20.22 0.49 2.43
N LYS A 63 -20.29 1.74 2.86
CA LYS A 63 -21.55 2.36 3.31
C LYS A 63 -22.57 2.50 2.19
N ILE A 64 -22.14 2.88 0.99
CA ILE A 64 -23.01 2.97 -0.19
C ILE A 64 -23.56 1.58 -0.55
N VAL A 65 -22.68 0.60 -0.69
CA VAL A 65 -23.03 -0.73 -1.21
C VAL A 65 -23.84 -1.56 -0.18
N PHE A 66 -23.43 -1.54 1.09
CA PHE A 66 -23.96 -2.48 2.07
C PHE A 66 -24.85 -1.83 3.15
N GLN A 67 -24.81 -0.52 3.32
CA GLN A 67 -25.47 0.15 4.44
C GLN A 67 -26.50 1.22 4.02
N GLY A 68 -26.81 1.30 2.71
CA GLY A 68 -27.84 2.21 2.19
C GLY A 68 -27.47 3.70 2.21
N LYS A 69 -26.18 4.05 2.31
CA LYS A 69 -25.74 5.44 2.15
C LYS A 69 -26.09 5.90 0.73
N PRO A 70 -26.72 7.08 0.55
CA PRO A 70 -27.19 7.49 -0.76
C PRO A 70 -26.04 7.80 -1.73
N VAL A 71 -26.25 7.51 -3.02
CA VAL A 71 -25.40 7.99 -4.09
C VAL A 71 -25.86 9.40 -4.46
N ASN A 72 -25.20 10.40 -3.92
CA ASN A 72 -25.48 11.82 -4.13
C ASN A 72 -24.17 12.60 -4.38
N GLU A 73 -24.30 13.86 -4.77
CA GLU A 73 -23.16 14.72 -5.09
C GLU A 73 -22.16 14.85 -3.92
N GLU A 74 -22.66 14.93 -2.69
CA GLU A 74 -21.82 15.04 -1.48
C GLU A 74 -20.95 13.78 -1.31
N ASN A 75 -21.53 12.59 -1.39
CA ASN A 75 -20.80 11.33 -1.21
C ASN A 75 -19.83 11.08 -2.37
N LEU A 76 -20.20 11.47 -3.61
CA LEU A 76 -19.30 11.42 -4.77
C LEU A 76 -18.15 12.43 -4.63
N PHE A 77 -18.42 13.60 -4.03
CA PHE A 77 -17.38 14.59 -3.75
C PHE A 77 -16.39 14.07 -2.71
N HIS A 78 -16.86 13.41 -1.63
CA HIS A 78 -15.99 12.78 -0.64
C HIS A 78 -15.09 11.72 -1.28
N LEU A 79 -15.63 10.83 -2.10
CA LEU A 79 -14.81 9.83 -2.83
C LEU A 79 -13.71 10.47 -3.68
N LYS A 80 -13.99 11.60 -4.33
CA LYS A 80 -12.99 12.33 -5.12
C LYS A 80 -11.89 12.93 -4.23
N ARG A 81 -12.25 13.39 -3.03
CA ARG A 81 -11.28 13.93 -2.07
C ARG A 81 -10.32 12.84 -1.61
N GLU A 82 -10.83 11.68 -1.19
CA GLU A 82 -9.99 10.56 -0.74
C GLU A 82 -9.00 10.10 -1.84
N LEU A 83 -9.41 10.13 -3.12
CA LEU A 83 -8.48 9.90 -4.23
C LEU A 83 -7.39 10.97 -4.31
N GLY A 84 -7.73 12.23 -4.05
CA GLY A 84 -6.76 13.32 -3.99
C GLY A 84 -5.76 13.14 -2.85
N ASP A 85 -6.24 12.74 -1.68
CA ASP A 85 -5.41 12.50 -0.50
C ASP A 85 -4.48 11.28 -0.71
N ILE A 86 -4.96 10.19 -1.33
CA ILE A 86 -4.11 9.07 -1.77
C ILE A 86 -3.00 9.57 -2.72
N MET A 87 -3.33 10.40 -3.72
CA MET A 87 -2.36 10.94 -4.67
C MET A 87 -1.32 11.84 -4.00
N TRP A 88 -1.70 12.55 -2.96
CA TRP A 88 -0.76 13.34 -2.17
C TRP A 88 0.29 12.44 -1.50
N TYR A 89 -0.12 11.31 -0.90
CA TYR A 89 0.81 10.35 -0.31
C TYR A 89 1.64 9.59 -1.35
N VAL A 90 1.09 9.30 -2.53
CA VAL A 90 1.86 8.76 -3.67
C VAL A 90 2.97 9.76 -4.06
N SER A 91 2.66 11.06 -4.10
CA SER A 91 3.64 12.09 -4.39
C SER A 91 4.73 12.19 -3.31
N GLN A 92 4.38 11.97 -2.03
CA GLN A 92 5.38 11.87 -0.95
C GLN A 92 6.34 10.69 -1.18
N ALA A 93 5.84 9.54 -1.63
CA ALA A 93 6.70 8.41 -1.98
C ALA A 93 7.62 8.73 -3.16
N CYS A 94 7.09 9.36 -4.20
CA CYS A 94 7.88 9.81 -5.36
C CYS A 94 9.02 10.74 -4.94
N LEU A 95 8.72 11.73 -4.10
CA LEU A 95 9.73 12.65 -3.54
C LEU A 95 10.78 11.92 -2.68
N GLY A 96 10.38 10.89 -1.94
CA GLY A 96 11.30 10.07 -1.16
C GLY A 96 12.25 9.25 -2.03
N LEU A 97 11.76 8.72 -3.14
CA LEU A 97 12.51 7.88 -4.07
C LEU A 97 13.27 8.69 -5.14
N ASP A 98 13.15 10.02 -5.13
CA ASP A 98 13.72 10.91 -6.16
C ASP A 98 13.29 10.53 -7.59
N ILE A 99 12.00 10.21 -7.76
CA ILE A 99 11.38 9.87 -9.04
C ILE A 99 10.16 10.75 -9.31
N SER A 100 9.81 10.92 -10.57
CA SER A 100 8.59 11.63 -10.95
C SER A 100 7.36 10.70 -10.91
N LEU A 101 6.18 11.30 -10.71
CA LEU A 101 4.91 10.57 -10.83
C LEU A 101 4.72 10.03 -12.25
N GLU A 102 5.19 10.76 -13.26
CA GLU A 102 5.15 10.36 -14.67
C GLU A 102 5.95 9.06 -14.89
N GLU A 103 7.14 8.97 -14.30
CA GLU A 103 7.98 7.77 -14.35
C GLU A 103 7.29 6.55 -13.72
N VAL A 104 6.67 6.72 -12.56
CA VAL A 104 5.90 5.65 -11.91
C VAL A 104 4.74 5.16 -12.77
N ILE A 105 4.00 6.09 -13.40
CA ILE A 105 2.90 5.76 -14.32
C ILE A 105 3.45 5.03 -15.55
N GLN A 106 4.56 5.48 -16.13
CA GLN A 106 5.20 4.86 -17.28
C GLN A 106 5.64 3.42 -16.97
N MET A 107 6.31 3.21 -15.85
CA MET A 107 6.71 1.86 -15.38
C MET A 107 5.50 0.92 -15.24
N ASN A 108 4.40 1.42 -14.67
CA ASN A 108 3.18 0.64 -14.54
C ASN A 108 2.55 0.33 -15.92
N PHE A 109 2.52 1.30 -16.82
CA PHE A 109 2.03 1.11 -18.20
C PHE A 109 2.85 0.05 -18.95
N GLU A 110 4.15 0.11 -18.88
CA GLU A 110 5.05 -0.87 -19.52
C GLU A 110 4.85 -2.28 -18.95
N LYS A 111 4.77 -2.41 -17.63
CA LYS A 111 4.47 -3.69 -16.96
C LYS A 111 3.13 -4.27 -17.43
N LEU A 112 2.07 -3.47 -17.43
CA LEU A 112 0.74 -3.94 -17.82
C LEU A 112 0.64 -4.22 -19.31
N SER A 113 1.32 -3.45 -20.18
CA SER A 113 1.39 -3.70 -21.61
C SER A 113 2.13 -5.01 -21.93
N ALA A 114 3.18 -5.32 -21.19
CA ALA A 114 3.86 -6.61 -21.31
C ALA A 114 3.00 -7.79 -20.85
N ARG A 115 2.18 -7.60 -19.80
CA ARG A 115 1.23 -8.61 -19.30
C ARG A 115 0.05 -8.81 -20.25
N TYR A 116 -0.47 -7.74 -20.82
CA TYR A 116 -1.67 -7.71 -21.68
C TYR A 116 -1.37 -7.12 -23.06
N PRO A 117 -0.56 -7.80 -23.91
CA PRO A 117 -0.12 -7.25 -25.20
C PRO A 117 -1.25 -6.97 -26.18
N GLU A 118 -2.42 -7.61 -26.03
CA GLU A 118 -3.61 -7.32 -26.82
C GLU A 118 -4.42 -6.12 -26.27
N GLY A 119 -3.98 -5.49 -25.18
CA GLY A 119 -4.67 -4.37 -24.56
C GLY A 119 -5.98 -4.74 -23.83
N ALA A 120 -6.24 -6.04 -23.62
CA ALA A 120 -7.44 -6.55 -22.98
C ALA A 120 -7.07 -7.43 -21.77
N PHE A 121 -7.89 -7.38 -20.71
CA PHE A 121 -7.73 -8.21 -19.53
C PHE A 121 -7.89 -9.70 -19.88
N SER A 122 -7.02 -10.54 -19.33
CA SER A 122 -7.06 -11.99 -19.42
C SER A 122 -6.86 -12.60 -18.05
N ILE A 123 -7.79 -13.45 -17.62
CA ILE A 123 -7.70 -14.20 -16.35
C ILE A 123 -6.44 -15.07 -16.36
N GLU A 124 -6.18 -15.79 -17.45
CA GLU A 124 -5.02 -16.66 -17.58
C GLU A 124 -3.71 -15.91 -17.34
N ARG A 125 -3.56 -14.71 -17.93
CA ARG A 125 -2.36 -13.87 -17.77
C ARG A 125 -2.28 -13.20 -16.42
N SER A 126 -3.42 -12.93 -15.79
CA SER A 126 -3.49 -12.40 -14.42
C SER A 126 -3.03 -13.43 -13.39
N GLU A 127 -3.40 -14.69 -13.57
CA GLU A 127 -3.08 -15.77 -12.64
C GLU A 127 -1.69 -16.40 -12.92
N ASN A 128 -1.23 -16.41 -14.18
CA ASN A 128 0.05 -16.97 -14.61
C ASN A 128 1.03 -15.86 -14.99
N ARG A 129 1.55 -15.15 -13.98
CA ARG A 129 2.51 -14.05 -14.17
C ARG A 129 3.83 -14.59 -14.71
N LYS A 130 4.45 -13.84 -15.63
CA LYS A 130 5.79 -14.16 -16.10
C LYS A 130 6.84 -13.86 -15.03
N GLU A 131 7.97 -14.55 -15.09
CA GLU A 131 9.11 -14.26 -14.21
C GLU A 131 9.52 -12.78 -14.36
N GLY A 132 9.64 -12.07 -13.23
CA GLY A 132 9.93 -10.63 -13.19
C GLY A 132 8.71 -9.69 -13.21
N ASP A 133 7.48 -10.22 -13.34
CA ASP A 133 6.22 -9.47 -13.21
C ASP A 133 5.66 -9.64 -11.78
N LEU A 134 6.28 -8.94 -10.82
CA LEU A 134 5.89 -8.93 -9.40
C LEU A 134 4.78 -7.94 -9.11
#